data_6a6d2f55e618dc594768a86682629691
#
_entry.id   6a6d2f55e618dc594768a86682629691
#
_cell.length_a   1.000
_cell.length_b   1.000
_cell.length_c   1.000
_cell.angle_alpha   90.00
_cell.angle_beta   90.00
_cell.angle_gamma   90.00
#
_symmetry.space_group_name_H-M   'P 1'
#
loop_
_entity.id
_entity.type
_entity.pdbx_description
1 polymer ?
#
loop_
_entity_poly.entity_id
_entity_poly.type
_entity_poly.pdbx_seq_one_letter_code
_entity_poly.pdbx_strand_id
1 'polypeptide(L)'
;LIGPSGAGKTTLADIILGLLPPVSGVVRMDQHNVYENLRSWREKLGYIPQSIYLSDDTIRNNVAFGIYEAQIDDNAIWKALEKAQLKEFVQGLENGLDTYVGDRGVRLSGGQRQRIGIARALYHDPEILVLDEATSALDSSTEQAVMESIESLQGLKTMIIIAHRLTTIKNADLVYEVSGGNVTLRDKNEVIR
;
A
#
# COMPACT_ATOMS: atom_id res chain seq x y z
N LEU A 1 -12.08 -3.93 -2.10
CA LEU A 1 -13.20 -3.63 -1.21
C LEU A 1 -13.86 -2.34 -1.65
N ILE A 2 -15.18 -2.33 -1.80
CA ILE A 2 -16.00 -1.16 -2.16
C ILE A 2 -17.08 -0.93 -1.10
N GLY A 3 -17.76 0.22 -1.16
CA GLY A 3 -18.86 0.56 -0.28
C GLY A 3 -18.86 2.04 0.15
N PRO A 4 -19.93 2.56 0.74
CA PRO A 4 -20.03 3.95 1.14
C PRO A 4 -18.98 4.35 2.20
N SER A 5 -18.75 5.65 2.34
CA SER A 5 -17.89 6.16 3.42
C SER A 5 -18.49 5.76 4.78
N GLY A 6 -17.64 5.38 5.73
CA GLY A 6 -18.08 4.92 7.05
C GLY A 6 -18.62 3.49 7.10
N ALA A 7 -18.66 2.74 6.00
CA ALA A 7 -19.16 1.35 5.98
C ALA A 7 -18.27 0.35 6.74
N GLY A 8 -17.06 0.73 7.15
CA GLY A 8 -16.14 -0.14 7.88
C GLY A 8 -15.03 -0.78 7.04
N LYS A 9 -14.78 -0.30 5.80
CA LYS A 9 -13.74 -0.84 4.91
C LYS A 9 -12.34 -0.77 5.54
N THR A 10 -11.96 0.40 6.06
CA THR A 10 -10.67 0.59 6.76
C THR A 10 -10.60 -0.25 8.04
N THR A 11 -11.69 -0.35 8.81
CA THR A 11 -11.74 -1.23 9.98
C THR A 11 -11.52 -2.69 9.61
N LEU A 12 -12.10 -3.16 8.50
CA LEU A 12 -11.85 -4.51 7.98
C LEU A 12 -10.38 -4.69 7.56
N ALA A 13 -9.80 -3.68 6.89
CA ALA A 13 -8.37 -3.69 6.56
C ALA A 13 -7.50 -3.73 7.82
N ASP A 14 -7.81 -2.96 8.86
CA ASP A 14 -7.09 -2.96 10.13
C ASP A 14 -7.14 -4.33 10.83
N ILE A 15 -8.26 -5.03 10.74
CA ILE A 15 -8.40 -6.40 11.24
C ILE A 15 -7.51 -7.35 10.43
N ILE A 16 -7.51 -7.25 9.09
CA ILE A 16 -6.66 -8.06 8.22
C ILE A 16 -5.18 -7.77 8.48
N LEU A 17 -4.80 -6.52 8.67
CA LEU A 17 -3.44 -6.11 9.01
C LEU A 17 -3.00 -6.56 10.42
N GLY A 18 -3.92 -7.05 11.24
CA GLY A 18 -3.64 -7.41 12.62
C GLY A 18 -3.40 -6.21 13.53
N LEU A 19 -3.96 -5.03 13.16
CA LEU A 19 -3.94 -3.81 13.98
C LEU A 19 -5.08 -3.80 14.98
N LEU A 20 -6.23 -4.38 14.61
CA LEU A 20 -7.40 -4.53 15.47
C LEU A 20 -7.79 -6.01 15.56
N PRO A 21 -7.90 -6.59 16.77
CA PRO A 21 -8.39 -7.96 16.91
C PRO A 21 -9.89 -8.04 16.59
N PRO A 22 -10.35 -9.10 15.91
CA PRO A 22 -11.78 -9.32 15.71
C PRO A 22 -12.47 -9.62 17.06
N VAL A 23 -13.68 -9.08 17.27
CA VAL A 23 -14.49 -9.38 18.47
C VAL A 23 -14.94 -10.84 18.48
N SER A 24 -15.18 -11.39 17.31
CA SER A 24 -15.53 -12.81 17.10
C SER A 24 -15.04 -13.28 15.74
N GLY A 25 -14.93 -14.58 15.56
CA GLY A 25 -14.41 -15.19 14.33
C GLY A 25 -12.88 -15.19 14.28
N VAL A 26 -12.32 -15.50 13.12
CA VAL A 26 -10.87 -15.63 12.91
C VAL A 26 -10.46 -15.11 11.53
N VAL A 27 -9.27 -14.56 11.42
CA VAL A 27 -8.60 -14.27 10.14
C VAL A 27 -7.61 -15.40 9.90
N ARG A 28 -7.70 -16.05 8.73
CA ARG A 28 -6.83 -17.17 8.38
C ARG A 28 -6.09 -16.91 7.08
N MET A 29 -4.85 -17.37 7.05
CA MET A 29 -4.07 -17.56 5.84
C MET A 29 -3.60 -19.01 5.81
N ASP A 30 -3.88 -19.73 4.72
CA ASP A 30 -3.52 -21.13 4.53
C ASP A 30 -3.88 -22.01 5.74
N GLN A 31 -5.11 -21.88 6.24
CA GLN A 31 -5.67 -22.57 7.40
C GLN A 31 -5.14 -22.13 8.78
N HIS A 32 -4.09 -21.31 8.86
CA HIS A 32 -3.53 -20.79 10.12
C HIS A 32 -4.21 -19.49 10.54
N ASN A 33 -4.55 -19.40 11.82
CA ASN A 33 -5.04 -18.14 12.39
C ASN A 33 -3.89 -17.14 12.49
N VAL A 34 -4.01 -16.00 11.79
CA VAL A 34 -2.95 -14.98 11.75
C VAL A 34 -2.66 -14.36 13.12
N TYR A 35 -3.63 -14.37 14.03
CA TYR A 35 -3.49 -13.82 15.38
C TYR A 35 -2.71 -14.72 16.34
N GLU A 36 -2.41 -15.98 15.97
CA GLU A 36 -1.52 -16.84 16.74
C GLU A 36 -0.05 -16.43 16.60
N ASN A 37 0.33 -15.80 15.47
CA ASN A 37 1.67 -15.25 15.25
C ASN A 37 1.61 -13.96 14.41
N LEU A 38 1.20 -12.87 15.03
CA LEU A 38 1.07 -11.57 14.38
C LEU A 38 2.39 -11.02 13.80
N ARG A 39 3.54 -11.40 14.39
CA ARG A 39 4.83 -10.98 13.86
C ARG A 39 5.08 -11.60 12.48
N SER A 40 4.98 -12.92 12.39
CA SER A 40 5.15 -13.63 11.11
C SER A 40 4.10 -13.21 10.07
N TRP A 41 2.88 -12.89 10.51
CA TRP A 41 1.85 -12.36 9.64
C TRP A 41 2.24 -11.01 9.06
N ARG A 42 2.65 -10.06 9.91
CA ARG A 42 3.01 -8.70 9.50
C ARG A 42 4.25 -8.65 8.59
N GLU A 43 5.19 -9.58 8.74
CA GLU A 43 6.34 -9.73 7.86
C GLU A 43 5.95 -10.06 6.40
N LYS A 44 4.75 -10.62 6.18
CA LYS A 44 4.19 -10.92 4.85
C LYS A 44 3.40 -9.77 4.25
N LEU A 45 3.13 -8.71 5.00
CA LEU A 45 2.26 -7.61 4.62
C LEU A 45 3.05 -6.37 4.22
N GLY A 46 2.63 -5.73 3.13
CA GLY A 46 2.93 -4.34 2.83
C GLY A 46 1.67 -3.50 2.95
N TYR A 47 1.73 -2.37 3.63
CA TYR A 47 0.58 -1.49 3.80
C TYR A 47 0.84 -0.11 3.19
N ILE A 48 -0.08 0.35 2.37
CA ILE A 48 -0.08 1.67 1.74
C ILE A 48 -1.32 2.40 2.24
N PRO A 49 -1.17 3.30 3.24
CA PRO A 49 -2.30 4.06 3.79
C PRO A 49 -2.77 5.14 2.82
N GLN A 50 -3.97 5.66 3.04
CA GLN A 50 -4.57 6.76 2.29
C GLN A 50 -3.67 8.01 2.28
N SER A 51 -3.04 8.34 3.40
CA SER A 51 -2.11 9.45 3.55
C SER A 51 -0.73 8.95 3.91
N ILE A 52 0.24 9.20 3.05
CA ILE A 52 1.63 8.84 3.30
C ILE A 52 2.28 9.87 4.23
N TYR A 53 2.70 9.41 5.40
CA TYR A 53 3.58 10.17 6.27
C TYR A 53 5.04 9.91 5.91
N LEU A 54 5.80 10.97 5.68
CA LEU A 54 7.26 10.94 5.55
C LEU A 54 7.89 11.68 6.72
N SER A 55 8.89 11.07 7.34
CA SER A 55 9.73 11.73 8.34
C SER A 55 10.65 12.75 7.68
N ASP A 56 11.04 13.80 8.43
CA ASP A 56 12.08 14.74 8.01
C ASP A 56 13.44 14.05 8.03
N ASP A 57 13.70 13.29 6.99
CA ASP A 57 14.86 12.42 6.86
C ASP A 57 15.16 12.19 5.36
N THR A 58 16.12 11.34 5.06
CA THR A 58 16.48 10.97 3.69
C THR A 58 15.43 10.07 3.03
N ILE A 59 15.51 9.96 1.69
CA ILE A 59 14.73 8.98 0.94
C ILE A 59 15.05 7.56 1.43
N ARG A 60 16.34 7.26 1.68
CA ARG A 60 16.82 5.98 2.24
C ARG A 60 16.03 5.60 3.49
N ASN A 61 16.02 6.45 4.50
CA ASN A 61 15.39 6.20 5.78
C ASN A 61 13.86 6.19 5.70
N ASN A 62 13.29 6.93 4.75
CA ASN A 62 11.86 6.89 4.49
C ASN A 62 11.40 5.60 3.79
N VAL A 63 12.19 5.00 2.92
CA VAL A 63 11.88 3.71 2.30
C VAL A 63 12.13 2.57 3.29
N ALA A 64 13.29 2.54 3.95
CA ALA A 64 13.65 1.56 4.98
C ALA A 64 13.12 1.98 6.37
N PHE A 65 11.90 2.51 6.44
CA PHE A 65 11.33 3.08 7.66
C PHE A 65 11.28 2.06 8.81
N GLY A 66 11.83 2.45 9.95
CA GLY A 66 11.87 1.60 11.15
C GLY A 66 13.00 0.57 11.17
N ILE A 67 13.89 0.58 10.19
CA ILE A 67 15.08 -0.28 10.14
C ILE A 67 16.27 0.50 10.69
N TYR A 68 17.07 -0.15 11.52
CA TYR A 68 18.33 0.43 11.99
C TYR A 68 19.27 0.68 10.83
N GLU A 69 19.93 1.84 10.80
CA GLU A 69 20.80 2.29 9.71
C GLU A 69 21.82 1.23 9.27
N ALA A 70 22.46 0.55 10.24
CA ALA A 70 23.42 -0.52 9.97
C ALA A 70 22.83 -1.80 9.33
N GLN A 71 21.50 -1.92 9.26
CA GLN A 71 20.76 -3.06 8.70
C GLN A 71 20.04 -2.72 7.41
N ILE A 72 20.13 -1.46 6.94
CA ILE A 72 19.49 -1.03 5.70
C ILE A 72 20.20 -1.68 4.50
N ASP A 73 19.45 -2.34 3.66
CA ASP A 73 19.89 -2.89 2.38
C ASP A 73 19.54 -1.94 1.23
N ASP A 74 20.54 -1.24 0.71
CA ASP A 74 20.38 -0.33 -0.42
C ASP A 74 19.89 -1.04 -1.69
N ASN A 75 20.27 -2.30 -1.90
CA ASN A 75 19.79 -3.05 -3.05
C ASN A 75 18.26 -3.32 -2.94
N ALA A 76 17.78 -3.60 -1.73
CA ALA A 76 16.35 -3.73 -1.47
C ALA A 76 15.63 -2.39 -1.71
N ILE A 77 16.22 -1.26 -1.28
CA ILE A 77 15.67 0.08 -1.55
C ILE A 77 15.55 0.34 -3.05
N TRP A 78 16.62 0.10 -3.82
CA TRP A 78 16.60 0.34 -5.27
C TRP A 78 15.59 -0.54 -5.99
N LYS A 79 15.44 -1.81 -5.60
CA LYS A 79 14.39 -2.70 -6.12
C LYS A 79 12.99 -2.19 -5.80
N ALA A 80 12.78 -1.72 -4.57
CA ALA A 80 11.49 -1.17 -4.15
C ALA A 80 11.16 0.12 -4.93
N LEU A 81 12.14 1.03 -5.10
CA LEU A 81 11.99 2.25 -5.90
C LEU A 81 11.71 1.95 -7.38
N GLU A 82 12.33 0.92 -7.94
CA GLU A 82 12.09 0.48 -9.32
C GLU A 82 10.65 -0.01 -9.49
N LYS A 83 10.18 -0.90 -8.61
CA LYS A 83 8.79 -1.36 -8.59
C LYS A 83 7.79 -0.21 -8.36
N ALA A 84 8.17 0.81 -7.59
CA ALA A 84 7.37 2.03 -7.38
C ALA A 84 7.52 3.08 -8.50
N GLN A 85 8.23 2.77 -9.59
CA GLN A 85 8.53 3.68 -10.73
C GLN A 85 9.11 5.03 -10.28
N LEU A 86 9.98 5.02 -9.27
CA LEU A 86 10.63 6.21 -8.72
C LEU A 86 12.16 6.19 -8.83
N LYS A 87 12.74 5.07 -9.32
CA LYS A 87 14.19 4.85 -9.40
C LYS A 87 14.91 5.95 -10.19
N GLU A 88 14.44 6.23 -11.41
CA GLU A 88 15.07 7.24 -12.29
C GLU A 88 15.05 8.63 -11.66
N PHE A 89 13.91 9.00 -11.03
CA PHE A 89 13.81 10.26 -10.31
C PHE A 89 14.87 10.36 -9.20
N VAL A 90 15.01 9.33 -8.36
CA VAL A 90 15.97 9.33 -7.25
C VAL A 90 17.40 9.30 -7.74
N GLN A 91 17.70 8.57 -8.82
CA GLN A 91 19.02 8.56 -9.45
C GLN A 91 19.42 9.91 -10.06
N GLY A 92 18.44 10.71 -10.48
CA GLY A 92 18.66 12.07 -11.00
C GLY A 92 18.87 13.13 -9.93
N LEU A 93 18.69 12.82 -8.66
CA LEU A 93 18.93 13.75 -7.56
C LEU A 93 20.43 13.82 -7.22
N GLU A 94 20.92 15.00 -6.86
CA GLU A 94 22.34 15.24 -6.52
C GLU A 94 22.85 14.29 -5.43
N ASN A 95 22.04 14.05 -4.38
CA ASN A 95 22.39 13.20 -3.26
C ASN A 95 21.72 11.80 -3.34
N GLY A 96 21.04 11.46 -4.45
CA GLY A 96 20.40 10.16 -4.62
C GLY A 96 19.54 9.75 -3.44
N LEU A 97 19.81 8.58 -2.83
CA LEU A 97 19.11 8.06 -1.65
C LEU A 97 19.27 8.95 -0.41
N ASP A 98 20.36 9.71 -0.31
CA ASP A 98 20.64 10.57 0.84
C ASP A 98 20.00 11.95 0.72
N THR A 99 19.14 12.15 -0.27
CA THR A 99 18.36 13.37 -0.44
C THR A 99 17.33 13.49 0.68
N TYR A 100 17.38 14.59 1.44
CA TYR A 100 16.40 14.94 2.47
C TYR A 100 15.07 15.36 1.85
N VAL A 101 13.97 14.76 2.31
CA VAL A 101 12.63 15.04 1.80
C VAL A 101 11.95 16.23 2.47
N GLY A 102 12.48 16.70 3.62
CA GLY A 102 11.90 17.75 4.46
C GLY A 102 10.71 17.28 5.30
N ASP A 103 10.26 18.13 6.21
CA ASP A 103 9.12 17.81 7.07
C ASP A 103 7.91 17.37 6.23
N ARG A 104 7.37 16.19 6.52
CA ARG A 104 6.26 15.55 5.78
C ARG A 104 6.48 15.47 4.26
N GLY A 105 7.74 15.46 3.81
CA GLY A 105 8.08 15.36 2.40
C GLY A 105 7.74 16.62 1.59
N VAL A 106 7.82 17.81 2.19
CA VAL A 106 7.45 19.10 1.57
C VAL A 106 8.22 19.39 0.26
N ARG A 107 9.41 18.80 0.11
CA ARG A 107 10.25 18.95 -1.10
C ARG A 107 9.84 18.04 -2.26
N LEU A 108 8.84 17.19 -2.07
CA LEU A 108 8.37 16.24 -3.05
C LEU A 108 6.97 16.57 -3.55
N SER A 109 6.65 16.23 -4.79
CA SER A 109 5.28 16.27 -5.28
C SER A 109 4.39 15.24 -4.55
N GLY A 110 3.07 15.39 -4.64
CA GLY A 110 2.12 14.42 -4.08
C GLY A 110 2.38 12.98 -4.55
N GLY A 111 2.61 12.82 -5.87
CA GLY A 111 2.89 11.51 -6.46
C GLY A 111 4.25 10.94 -6.07
N GLN A 112 5.27 11.77 -5.90
CA GLN A 112 6.57 11.31 -5.41
C GLN A 112 6.45 10.81 -3.98
N ARG A 113 5.73 11.53 -3.09
CA ARG A 113 5.45 11.07 -1.73
C ARG A 113 4.71 9.73 -1.73
N GLN A 114 3.67 9.62 -2.56
CA GLN A 114 2.89 8.38 -2.66
C GLN A 114 3.76 7.21 -3.12
N ARG A 115 4.60 7.40 -4.14
CA ARG A 115 5.49 6.35 -4.63
C ARG A 115 6.61 5.99 -3.64
N ILE A 116 7.08 6.91 -2.78
CA ILE A 116 7.94 6.55 -1.65
C ILE A 116 7.19 5.67 -0.65
N GLY A 117 5.91 5.95 -0.39
CA GLY A 117 5.06 5.08 0.43
C GLY A 117 4.89 3.68 -0.15
N ILE A 118 4.72 3.58 -1.48
CA ILE A 118 4.69 2.29 -2.18
C ILE A 118 6.05 1.57 -2.05
N ALA A 119 7.16 2.27 -2.29
CA ALA A 119 8.50 1.70 -2.13
C ALA A 119 8.74 1.20 -0.70
N ARG A 120 8.32 1.96 0.32
CA ARG A 120 8.35 1.54 1.73
C ARG A 120 7.61 0.23 1.95
N ALA A 121 6.39 0.12 1.43
CA ALA A 121 5.59 -1.09 1.56
C ALA A 121 6.22 -2.30 0.84
N LEU A 122 7.02 -2.06 -0.19
CA LEU A 122 7.69 -3.09 -1.00
C LEU A 122 9.10 -3.44 -0.53
N TYR A 123 9.68 -2.70 0.43
CA TYR A 123 11.07 -2.86 0.86
C TYR A 123 11.41 -4.29 1.31
N HIS A 124 10.52 -4.92 2.07
CA HIS A 124 10.66 -6.30 2.54
C HIS A 124 10.11 -7.36 1.57
N ASP A 125 9.76 -6.98 0.35
CA ASP A 125 9.16 -7.84 -0.67
C ASP A 125 7.96 -8.67 -0.16
N PRO A 126 6.94 -8.03 0.41
CA PRO A 126 5.80 -8.71 1.04
C PRO A 126 5.04 -9.59 0.04
N GLU A 127 4.38 -10.64 0.53
CA GLU A 127 3.50 -11.51 -0.26
C GLU A 127 2.14 -10.84 -0.56
N ILE A 128 1.67 -10.01 0.36
CA ILE A 128 0.35 -9.36 0.33
C ILE A 128 0.51 -7.86 0.47
N LEU A 129 -0.20 -7.12 -0.36
CA LEU A 129 -0.30 -5.65 -0.28
C LEU A 129 -1.71 -5.25 0.10
N VAL A 130 -1.82 -4.39 1.10
CA VAL A 130 -3.09 -3.74 1.48
C VAL A 130 -2.99 -2.26 1.13
N LEU A 131 -3.91 -1.79 0.27
CA LEU A 131 -3.95 -0.42 -0.22
C LEU A 131 -5.24 0.24 0.26
N ASP A 132 -5.12 1.30 1.05
CA ASP A 132 -6.26 2.10 1.50
C ASP A 132 -6.30 3.41 0.71
N GLU A 133 -7.18 3.50 -0.30
CA GLU A 133 -7.41 4.70 -1.13
C GLU A 133 -6.12 5.39 -1.63
N ALA A 134 -5.13 4.62 -2.03
CA ALA A 134 -3.76 5.08 -2.31
C ALA A 134 -3.63 6.26 -3.31
N THR A 135 -4.70 6.66 -4.01
CA THR A 135 -4.67 7.70 -5.05
C THR A 135 -5.69 8.82 -4.86
N SER A 136 -6.44 8.84 -3.76
CA SER A 136 -7.59 9.74 -3.57
C SER A 136 -7.26 11.24 -3.61
N ALA A 137 -6.02 11.62 -3.27
CA ALA A 137 -5.55 13.01 -3.18
C ALA A 137 -4.63 13.44 -4.34
N LEU A 138 -4.52 12.65 -5.41
CA LEU A 138 -3.63 12.91 -6.53
C LEU A 138 -4.38 13.51 -7.73
N ASP A 139 -3.68 14.36 -8.49
CA ASP A 139 -4.13 14.78 -9.82
C ASP A 139 -4.12 13.61 -10.81
N SER A 140 -4.89 13.70 -11.89
CA SER A 140 -5.12 12.57 -12.82
C SER A 140 -3.85 12.01 -13.46
N SER A 141 -2.86 12.83 -13.78
CA SER A 141 -1.62 12.37 -14.42
C SER A 141 -0.71 11.64 -13.43
N THR A 142 -0.62 12.16 -12.22
CA THR A 142 0.13 11.56 -11.12
C THR A 142 -0.53 10.27 -10.65
N GLU A 143 -1.86 10.23 -10.58
CA GLU A 143 -2.62 9.04 -10.29
C GLU A 143 -2.33 7.91 -11.25
N GLN A 144 -2.34 8.19 -12.56
CA GLN A 144 -2.07 7.18 -13.57
C GLN A 144 -0.71 6.51 -13.34
N ALA A 145 0.34 7.29 -13.10
CA ALA A 145 1.70 6.76 -12.84
C ALA A 145 1.75 5.90 -11.55
N VAL A 146 0.98 6.26 -10.52
CA VAL A 146 0.86 5.46 -9.28
C VAL A 146 0.09 4.17 -9.56
N MET A 147 -1.01 4.23 -10.32
CA MET A 147 -1.78 3.05 -10.67
C MET A 147 -0.98 2.08 -11.55
N GLU A 148 -0.22 2.56 -12.52
CA GLU A 148 0.68 1.74 -13.33
C GLU A 148 1.71 1.00 -12.47
N SER A 149 2.25 1.66 -11.41
CA SER A 149 3.13 1.00 -10.44
C SER A 149 2.43 -0.15 -9.71
N ILE A 150 1.19 0.06 -9.29
CA ILE A 150 0.38 -0.94 -8.58
C ILE A 150 0.00 -2.09 -9.54
N GLU A 151 -0.45 -1.76 -10.75
CA GLU A 151 -0.84 -2.73 -11.77
C GLU A 151 0.33 -3.63 -12.20
N SER A 152 1.55 -3.11 -12.22
CA SER A 152 2.76 -3.92 -12.50
C SER A 152 3.02 -5.04 -11.49
N LEU A 153 2.40 -4.97 -10.31
CA LEU A 153 2.49 -5.98 -9.25
C LEU A 153 1.37 -7.03 -9.34
N GLN A 154 0.39 -6.82 -10.22
CA GLN A 154 -0.74 -7.74 -10.41
C GLN A 154 -0.25 -9.10 -10.92
N GLY A 155 -0.81 -10.18 -10.37
CA GLY A 155 -0.35 -11.54 -10.65
C GLY A 155 0.96 -11.95 -9.95
N LEU A 156 1.72 -10.99 -9.39
CA LEU A 156 2.93 -11.27 -8.62
C LEU A 156 2.66 -11.29 -7.11
N LYS A 157 1.65 -10.56 -6.66
CA LYS A 157 1.30 -10.39 -5.25
C LYS A 157 -0.21 -10.45 -5.05
N THR A 158 -0.64 -10.91 -3.87
CA THR A 158 -2.03 -10.76 -3.47
C THR A 158 -2.28 -9.31 -3.08
N MET A 159 -3.28 -8.66 -3.67
CA MET A 159 -3.61 -7.27 -3.38
C MET A 159 -5.02 -7.13 -2.80
N ILE A 160 -5.13 -6.45 -1.66
CA ILE A 160 -6.40 -6.06 -1.05
C ILE A 160 -6.51 -4.54 -1.18
N ILE A 161 -7.41 -4.08 -2.04
CA ILE A 161 -7.53 -2.67 -2.38
C ILE A 161 -8.87 -2.14 -1.88
N ILE A 162 -8.85 -1.09 -1.06
CA ILE A 162 -10.02 -0.28 -0.76
C ILE A 162 -10.15 0.74 -1.89
N ALA A 163 -11.18 0.57 -2.72
CA ALA A 163 -11.35 1.34 -3.94
C ALA A 163 -12.62 2.21 -3.87
N HIS A 164 -12.47 3.46 -4.30
CA HIS A 164 -13.57 4.39 -4.55
C HIS A 164 -13.73 4.72 -6.04
N ARG A 165 -12.81 4.24 -6.90
CA ARG A 165 -12.78 4.56 -8.32
C ARG A 165 -13.07 3.33 -9.18
N LEU A 166 -13.88 3.53 -10.23
CA LEU A 166 -14.25 2.47 -11.16
C LEU A 166 -13.06 1.85 -11.89
N THR A 167 -12.00 2.63 -12.16
CA THR A 167 -10.77 2.15 -12.82
C THR A 167 -10.10 1.04 -12.01
N THR A 168 -9.99 1.22 -10.70
CA THR A 168 -9.41 0.21 -9.80
C THR A 168 -10.25 -1.07 -9.75
N ILE A 169 -11.59 -0.94 -9.82
CA ILE A 169 -12.52 -2.07 -9.79
C ILE A 169 -12.41 -2.92 -11.06
N LYS A 170 -12.17 -2.29 -12.22
CA LYS A 170 -12.05 -2.98 -13.52
C LYS A 170 -10.98 -4.06 -13.53
N ASN A 171 -9.87 -3.82 -12.85
CA ASN A 171 -8.71 -4.72 -12.84
C ASN A 171 -8.74 -5.72 -11.67
N ALA A 172 -9.74 -5.66 -10.78
CA ALA A 172 -9.86 -6.60 -9.67
C ALA A 172 -10.38 -7.97 -10.14
N ASP A 173 -9.89 -9.06 -9.54
CA ASP A 173 -10.40 -10.41 -9.76
C ASP A 173 -11.72 -10.64 -9.02
N LEU A 174 -11.81 -10.12 -7.79
CA LEU A 174 -12.98 -10.23 -6.92
C LEU A 174 -13.36 -8.86 -6.37
N VAL A 175 -14.65 -8.58 -6.29
CA VAL A 175 -15.20 -7.35 -5.73
C VAL A 175 -16.08 -7.68 -4.54
N TYR A 176 -15.71 -7.16 -3.37
CA TYR A 176 -16.51 -7.28 -2.16
C TYR A 176 -17.08 -5.92 -1.76
N GLU A 177 -18.38 -5.84 -1.58
CA GLU A 177 -19.07 -4.67 -1.06
C GLU A 177 -19.22 -4.76 0.46
N VAL A 178 -18.78 -3.72 1.14
CA VAL A 178 -18.99 -3.54 2.59
C VAL A 178 -20.12 -2.56 2.80
N SER A 179 -21.24 -3.03 3.36
CA SER A 179 -22.42 -2.20 3.60
C SER A 179 -23.24 -2.75 4.77
N GLY A 180 -23.73 -1.86 5.64
CA GLY A 180 -24.58 -2.24 6.78
C GLY A 180 -23.98 -3.29 7.71
N GLY A 181 -22.64 -3.31 7.89
CA GLY A 181 -21.94 -4.29 8.71
C GLY A 181 -21.73 -5.66 8.05
N ASN A 182 -22.11 -5.81 6.78
CA ASN A 182 -21.97 -7.05 6.02
C ASN A 182 -20.95 -6.88 4.89
N VAL A 183 -20.34 -8.01 4.49
CA VAL A 183 -19.43 -8.09 3.33
C VAL A 183 -20.03 -9.07 2.33
N THR A 184 -20.32 -8.57 1.12
CA THR A 184 -20.99 -9.36 0.07
C THR A 184 -20.13 -9.39 -1.18
N LEU A 185 -19.91 -10.58 -1.75
CA LEU A 185 -19.30 -10.72 -3.07
C LEU A 185 -20.23 -10.17 -4.14
N ARG A 186 -19.74 -9.30 -5.02
CA ARG A 186 -20.50 -8.67 -6.10
C ARG A 186 -19.98 -9.10 -7.45
N ASP A 187 -20.89 -9.19 -8.42
CA ASP A 187 -20.47 -9.31 -9.81
C ASP A 187 -19.82 -7.99 -10.26
N LYS A 188 -18.57 -8.09 -10.70
CA LYS A 188 -17.79 -6.94 -11.18
C LYS A 188 -18.53 -6.18 -12.31
N ASN A 189 -19.19 -6.88 -13.21
CA ASN A 189 -19.89 -6.27 -14.34
C ASN A 189 -21.13 -5.45 -13.91
N GLU A 190 -21.73 -5.80 -12.77
CA GLU A 190 -22.86 -5.04 -12.22
C GLU A 190 -22.38 -3.76 -11.50
N VAL A 191 -21.17 -3.78 -10.94
CA VAL A 191 -20.59 -2.65 -10.20
C VAL A 191 -20.02 -1.58 -11.15
N ILE A 192 -19.60 -1.96 -12.36
CA ILE A 192 -18.98 -1.07 -13.34
C ILE A 192 -20.02 -0.37 -14.25
N ARG A 193 -21.27 -0.81 -14.23
CA ARG A 193 -22.38 -0.17 -14.97
C ARG A 193 -22.82 1.13 -14.31
#